data_af26ee43b2adbbd54506c028893f7960
#
_entry.id   af26ee43b2adbbd54506c028893f7960
#
_cell.length_a   1.000
_cell.length_b   1.000
_cell.length_c   1.000
_cell.angle_alpha   90.00
_cell.angle_beta   90.00
_cell.angle_gamma   90.00
#
_symmetry.space_group_name_H-M   'P 1'
#
loop_
_entity.id
_entity.type
_entity.pdbx_description
1 polymer ?
#
loop_
_entity_poly.entity_id
_entity_poly.type
_entity_poly.pdbx_seq_one_letter_code
_entity_poly.pdbx_strand_id
1 'polypeptide(L)'
;MDIFNGKKAVIKIPVMNNDNYAELTDEDYVSYSLYDLEGNIVDDIEEEQLDIDSLDSRSFIEITIPEEANVIDDGKEFDNRILIVNYTLNQIDRSERKTYRIIPFIPYVCNNDDVRKTLGVASTVVEDDMIDIYGAYLKCKSLLDEPEFLDSYLTAGDQKASIANRAITICAALSFRSSLPLLTPKIESDGVTSQTRFTMTVDDFNKLFDELEGELEELLDDLEDVNVVDSYDHDMFIVGNLTDTFTGS
;
A
#
# COMPACT_ATOMS: atom_id res chain seq x y z
N MET A 1 -6.56 -0.38 -3.71
CA MET A 1 -6.67 0.88 -2.95
C MET A 1 -7.30 0.58 -1.61
N ASP A 2 -6.73 1.09 -0.51
CA ASP A 2 -7.24 0.88 0.84
C ASP A 2 -7.84 2.17 1.39
N ILE A 3 -8.98 2.07 2.05
CA ILE A 3 -9.70 3.15 2.71
C ILE A 3 -9.86 2.78 4.17
N PHE A 4 -9.63 3.71 5.07
CA PHE A 4 -9.85 3.45 6.49
C PHE A 4 -11.33 3.41 6.84
N ASN A 5 -11.69 2.47 7.71
CA ASN A 5 -13.04 2.29 8.25
C ASN A 5 -13.63 3.61 8.76
N GLY A 6 -14.85 3.93 8.35
CA GLY A 6 -15.55 5.17 8.70
C GLY A 6 -14.90 6.44 8.12
N LYS A 7 -14.20 6.36 6.98
CA LYS A 7 -13.64 7.52 6.29
C LYS A 7 -14.19 7.67 4.89
N LYS A 8 -14.31 8.92 4.43
CA LYS A 8 -14.64 9.23 3.05
C LYS A 8 -13.59 8.67 2.10
N ALA A 9 -14.04 8.10 0.98
CA ALA A 9 -13.19 7.73 -0.13
C ALA A 9 -13.39 8.69 -1.30
N VAL A 10 -12.28 9.12 -1.91
CA VAL A 10 -12.31 9.88 -3.16
C VAL A 10 -11.66 9.03 -4.24
N ILE A 11 -12.47 8.59 -5.20
CA ILE A 11 -12.05 7.70 -6.28
C ILE A 11 -12.05 8.48 -7.58
N LYS A 12 -10.88 8.51 -8.25
CA LYS A 12 -10.72 9.16 -9.55
C LYS A 12 -10.64 8.12 -10.65
N ILE A 13 -11.49 8.28 -11.66
CA ILE A 13 -11.55 7.41 -12.84
C ILE A 13 -11.21 8.26 -14.05
N PRO A 14 -10.14 7.91 -14.81
CA PRO A 14 -9.80 8.63 -16.01
C PRO A 14 -10.87 8.39 -17.10
N VAL A 15 -11.26 9.44 -17.79
CA VAL A 15 -12.12 9.33 -18.98
C VAL A 15 -11.22 9.01 -20.17
N MET A 16 -11.43 7.82 -20.77
CA MET A 16 -10.54 7.31 -21.81
C MET A 16 -11.30 7.08 -23.13
N ASN A 17 -10.63 7.43 -24.23
CA ASN A 17 -11.10 7.11 -25.58
C ASN A 17 -9.94 6.49 -26.38
N ASN A 18 -10.00 5.17 -26.65
CA ASN A 18 -8.96 4.43 -27.35
C ASN A 18 -7.55 4.71 -26.79
N ASP A 19 -7.38 4.47 -25.48
CA ASP A 19 -6.14 4.64 -24.71
C ASP A 19 -5.62 6.09 -24.60
N ASN A 20 -6.40 7.08 -25.01
CA ASN A 20 -6.10 8.49 -24.83
C ASN A 20 -7.09 9.12 -23.83
N TYR A 21 -6.60 10.09 -23.06
CA TYR A 21 -7.48 10.90 -22.23
C TYR A 21 -8.50 11.66 -23.11
N ALA A 22 -9.74 11.67 -22.66
CA ALA A 22 -10.85 12.38 -23.27
C ALA A 22 -11.52 13.30 -22.25
N GLU A 23 -12.38 14.19 -22.69
CA GLU A 23 -13.13 15.08 -21.84
C GLU A 23 -14.63 14.83 -21.98
N LEU A 24 -15.34 14.82 -20.86
CA LEU A 24 -16.81 14.82 -20.84
C LEU A 24 -17.33 16.15 -21.33
N THR A 25 -18.49 16.12 -21.98
CA THR A 25 -19.22 17.29 -22.43
C THR A 25 -20.52 17.47 -21.60
N ASP A 26 -21.19 18.60 -21.73
CA ASP A 26 -22.46 18.87 -21.05
C ASP A 26 -23.60 17.96 -21.55
N GLU A 27 -23.40 17.27 -22.66
CA GLU A 27 -24.36 16.30 -23.23
C GLU A 27 -24.16 14.89 -22.68
N ASP A 28 -23.04 14.63 -22.02
CA ASP A 28 -22.73 13.34 -21.42
C ASP A 28 -23.42 13.21 -20.06
N TYR A 29 -23.60 11.97 -19.60
CA TYR A 29 -24.06 11.72 -18.22
C TYR A 29 -23.10 10.82 -17.48
N VAL A 30 -23.11 10.91 -16.17
CA VAL A 30 -22.34 10.05 -15.27
C VAL A 30 -23.27 9.58 -14.16
N SER A 31 -23.30 8.27 -13.91
CA SER A 31 -23.93 7.69 -12.74
C SER A 31 -23.02 6.65 -12.10
N TYR A 32 -23.22 6.38 -10.82
CA TYR A 32 -22.44 5.36 -10.13
C TYR A 32 -23.30 4.58 -9.14
N SER A 33 -22.87 3.36 -8.88
CA SER A 33 -23.48 2.46 -7.91
C SER A 33 -22.41 1.77 -7.10
N LEU A 34 -22.70 1.53 -5.83
CA LEU A 34 -21.77 0.91 -4.87
C LEU A 34 -22.34 -0.44 -4.40
N TYR A 35 -21.52 -1.48 -4.50
CA TYR A 35 -21.90 -2.84 -4.12
C TYR A 35 -20.88 -3.43 -3.13
N ASP A 36 -21.36 -4.37 -2.31
CA ASP A 36 -20.52 -5.33 -1.60
C ASP A 36 -20.05 -6.47 -2.53
N LEU A 37 -19.27 -7.42 -1.99
CA LEU A 37 -18.84 -8.59 -2.77
C LEU A 37 -19.97 -9.58 -3.10
N GLU A 38 -21.08 -9.52 -2.37
CA GLU A 38 -22.25 -10.37 -2.58
C GLU A 38 -23.18 -9.78 -3.65
N GLY A 39 -22.92 -8.55 -4.06
CA GLY A 39 -23.69 -7.82 -5.07
C GLY A 39 -24.88 -7.05 -4.50
N ASN A 40 -24.92 -6.86 -3.18
CA ASN A 40 -25.92 -6.00 -2.55
C ASN A 40 -25.50 -4.53 -2.66
N ILE A 41 -26.51 -3.66 -2.81
CA ILE A 41 -26.30 -2.21 -2.82
C ILE A 41 -25.88 -1.76 -1.42
N VAL A 42 -24.87 -0.88 -1.34
CA VAL A 42 -24.36 -0.33 -0.11
C VAL A 42 -24.87 1.09 0.07
N ASP A 43 -25.44 1.37 1.24
CA ASP A 43 -25.91 2.70 1.66
C ASP A 43 -26.87 3.38 0.66
N ASP A 44 -27.72 2.57 0.01
CA ASP A 44 -28.68 3.01 -1.02
C ASP A 44 -28.05 3.75 -2.22
N ILE A 45 -26.73 3.61 -2.43
CA ILE A 45 -26.00 4.22 -3.56
C ILE A 45 -26.23 3.38 -4.82
N GLU A 46 -27.31 3.66 -5.52
CA GLU A 46 -27.71 2.99 -6.76
C GLU A 46 -28.05 4.01 -7.85
N GLU A 47 -27.33 3.94 -8.97
CA GLU A 47 -27.49 4.84 -10.14
C GLU A 47 -27.51 6.33 -9.76
N GLU A 48 -26.72 6.69 -8.74
CA GLU A 48 -26.62 8.08 -8.29
C GLU A 48 -25.97 8.92 -9.38
N GLN A 49 -26.64 10.01 -9.75
CA GLN A 49 -26.17 10.88 -10.82
C GLN A 49 -25.14 11.90 -10.31
N LEU A 50 -24.07 12.04 -11.08
CA LEU A 50 -23.04 13.02 -10.82
C LEU A 50 -23.22 14.22 -11.74
N ASP A 51 -23.20 15.40 -11.16
CA ASP A 51 -23.23 16.65 -11.92
C ASP A 51 -21.84 16.90 -12.54
N ILE A 52 -21.76 16.86 -13.88
CA ILE A 52 -20.54 17.04 -14.65
C ILE A 52 -19.95 18.44 -14.44
N ASP A 53 -20.80 19.45 -14.23
CA ASP A 53 -20.34 20.81 -13.99
C ASP A 53 -19.67 20.98 -12.60
N SER A 54 -19.88 20.04 -11.70
CA SER A 54 -19.23 19.99 -10.39
C SER A 54 -17.84 19.34 -10.39
N LEU A 55 -17.41 18.74 -11.52
CA LEU A 55 -16.11 18.10 -11.64
C LEU A 55 -14.96 19.12 -11.72
N ASP A 56 -13.91 18.91 -10.95
CA ASP A 56 -12.68 19.71 -11.03
C ASP A 56 -11.98 19.61 -12.40
N SER A 57 -12.17 18.49 -13.09
CA SER A 57 -11.64 18.24 -14.42
C SER A 57 -12.57 17.29 -15.19
N ARG A 58 -12.89 17.63 -16.42
CA ARG A 58 -13.71 16.78 -17.30
C ARG A 58 -12.98 15.55 -17.86
N SER A 59 -11.68 15.47 -17.65
CA SER A 59 -10.89 14.27 -18.02
C SER A 59 -10.87 13.20 -16.93
N PHE A 60 -11.45 13.47 -15.76
CA PHE A 60 -11.55 12.53 -14.64
C PHE A 60 -12.93 12.62 -14.00
N ILE A 61 -13.53 11.48 -13.76
CA ILE A 61 -14.73 11.35 -12.94
C ILE A 61 -14.24 11.18 -11.50
N GLU A 62 -14.55 12.16 -10.64
CA GLU A 62 -14.23 12.11 -9.23
C GLU A 62 -15.48 11.79 -8.42
N ILE A 63 -15.48 10.66 -7.73
CA ILE A 63 -16.60 10.19 -6.92
C ILE A 63 -16.17 10.21 -5.46
N THR A 64 -16.96 10.89 -4.64
CA THR A 64 -16.82 10.89 -3.19
C THR A 64 -17.80 9.90 -2.58
N ILE A 65 -17.28 8.83 -2.00
CA ILE A 65 -18.07 7.85 -1.25
C ILE A 65 -18.14 8.34 0.21
N PRO A 66 -19.33 8.43 0.81
CA PRO A 66 -19.50 8.90 2.18
C PRO A 66 -18.91 7.92 3.21
N GLU A 67 -18.68 8.40 4.42
CA GLU A 67 -18.07 7.60 5.49
C GLU A 67 -18.97 6.45 5.96
N GLU A 68 -20.28 6.63 5.88
CA GLU A 68 -21.29 5.64 6.27
C GLU A 68 -21.25 4.40 5.38
N ALA A 69 -20.94 4.57 4.09
CA ALA A 69 -20.80 3.47 3.15
C ALA A 69 -19.46 2.71 3.29
N ASN A 70 -18.51 3.29 4.03
CA ASN A 70 -17.18 2.72 4.26
C ASN A 70 -17.04 2.15 5.67
N VAL A 71 -18.00 1.35 6.09
CA VAL A 71 -17.98 0.66 7.38
C VAL A 71 -17.71 -0.83 7.16
N ILE A 72 -16.85 -1.41 8.02
CA ILE A 72 -16.57 -2.84 8.04
C ILE A 72 -17.70 -3.53 8.81
N ASP A 73 -18.27 -4.57 8.23
CA ASP A 73 -19.29 -5.37 8.88
C ASP A 73 -18.76 -6.07 10.13
N ASP A 74 -19.62 -6.25 11.12
CA ASP A 74 -19.28 -6.92 12.36
C ASP A 74 -18.68 -8.31 12.14
N GLY A 75 -17.51 -8.55 12.73
CA GLY A 75 -16.80 -9.82 12.68
C GLY A 75 -15.90 -10.01 11.46
N LYS A 76 -15.78 -8.99 10.58
CA LYS A 76 -14.80 -8.99 9.49
C LYS A 76 -13.55 -8.20 9.88
N GLU A 77 -12.39 -8.65 9.42
CA GLU A 77 -11.11 -7.91 9.57
C GLU A 77 -11.01 -6.76 8.57
N PHE A 78 -11.59 -6.93 7.40
CA PHE A 78 -11.69 -5.93 6.34
C PHE A 78 -12.94 -6.18 5.52
N ASP A 79 -13.33 -5.20 4.71
CA ASP A 79 -14.42 -5.38 3.75
C ASP A 79 -14.00 -4.86 2.37
N ASN A 80 -14.71 -5.28 1.34
CA ASN A 80 -14.44 -4.85 -0.03
C ASN A 80 -15.68 -4.20 -0.61
N ARG A 81 -15.46 -3.20 -1.45
CA ARG A 81 -16.50 -2.50 -2.20
C ARG A 81 -16.22 -2.55 -3.69
N ILE A 82 -17.27 -2.61 -4.45
CA ILE A 82 -17.27 -2.57 -5.91
C ILE A 82 -18.00 -1.32 -6.35
N LEU A 83 -17.27 -0.36 -6.87
CA LEU A 83 -17.82 0.84 -7.49
C LEU A 83 -17.98 0.57 -8.98
N ILE A 84 -19.20 0.71 -9.48
CA ILE A 84 -19.52 0.68 -10.91
C ILE A 84 -19.88 2.10 -11.33
N VAL A 85 -19.19 2.62 -12.33
CA VAL A 85 -19.41 3.96 -12.88
C VAL A 85 -19.82 3.81 -14.32
N ASN A 86 -21.02 4.28 -14.62
CA ASN A 86 -21.55 4.33 -15.97
C ASN A 86 -21.51 5.77 -16.48
N TYR A 87 -21.01 5.98 -17.68
CA TYR A 87 -20.97 7.30 -18.30
C TYR A 87 -21.10 7.21 -19.80
N THR A 88 -21.59 8.29 -20.42
CA THR A 88 -21.54 8.43 -21.88
C THR A 88 -20.29 9.20 -22.28
N LEU A 89 -19.74 8.86 -23.43
CA LEU A 89 -18.68 9.63 -24.08
C LEU A 89 -18.93 9.58 -25.59
N ASN A 90 -19.16 10.75 -26.19
CA ASN A 90 -19.52 10.86 -27.60
C ASN A 90 -20.74 10.00 -27.97
N GLN A 91 -21.77 10.00 -27.14
CA GLN A 91 -23.01 9.20 -27.29
C GLN A 91 -22.81 7.68 -27.22
N ILE A 92 -21.69 7.22 -26.68
CA ILE A 92 -21.39 5.80 -26.46
C ILE A 92 -21.39 5.54 -24.96
N ASP A 93 -22.21 4.58 -24.52
CA ASP A 93 -22.26 4.14 -23.13
C ASP A 93 -20.98 3.38 -22.77
N ARG A 94 -20.44 3.70 -21.61
CA ARG A 94 -19.25 3.08 -21.04
C ARG A 94 -19.53 2.72 -19.59
N SER A 95 -18.86 1.67 -19.13
CA SER A 95 -18.93 1.23 -17.74
C SER A 95 -17.53 0.89 -17.25
N GLU A 96 -17.17 1.46 -16.12
CA GLU A 96 -15.90 1.19 -15.42
C GLU A 96 -16.19 0.56 -14.06
N ARG A 97 -15.40 -0.45 -13.70
CA ARG A 97 -15.51 -1.12 -12.42
C ARG A 97 -14.21 -0.89 -11.64
N LYS A 98 -14.35 -0.34 -10.43
CA LYS A 98 -13.25 -0.20 -9.48
C LYS A 98 -13.57 -0.99 -8.21
N THR A 99 -12.57 -1.65 -7.68
CA THR A 99 -12.67 -2.29 -6.37
C THR A 99 -11.73 -1.60 -5.39
N TYR A 100 -12.19 -1.45 -4.14
CA TYR A 100 -11.37 -0.97 -3.06
C TYR A 100 -11.66 -1.75 -1.79
N ARG A 101 -10.74 -1.73 -0.85
CA ARG A 101 -10.82 -2.44 0.41
C ARG A 101 -10.94 -1.43 1.55
N ILE A 102 -11.87 -1.69 2.47
CA ILE A 102 -12.02 -0.96 3.72
C ILE A 102 -11.23 -1.71 4.78
N ILE A 103 -10.31 -1.02 5.44
CA ILE A 103 -9.43 -1.59 6.45
C ILE A 103 -9.56 -0.82 7.77
N PRO A 104 -9.35 -1.46 8.94
CA PRO A 104 -9.23 -0.74 10.20
C PRO A 104 -8.00 0.18 10.16
N PHE A 105 -8.02 1.22 10.99
CA PHE A 105 -6.81 2.03 11.20
C PHE A 105 -5.78 1.20 11.98
N ILE A 106 -4.60 1.02 11.39
CA ILE A 106 -3.47 0.34 12.01
C ILE A 106 -2.30 1.31 12.08
N PRO A 107 -1.66 1.47 13.24
CA PRO A 107 -0.63 2.49 13.46
C PRO A 107 0.77 2.07 12.94
N TYR A 108 0.86 1.30 11.86
CA TYR A 108 2.16 1.05 11.25
C TYR A 108 2.67 2.30 10.51
N VAL A 109 3.99 2.49 10.52
CA VAL A 109 4.65 3.63 9.87
C VAL A 109 5.46 3.24 8.63
N CYS A 110 5.57 1.93 8.34
CA CYS A 110 6.18 1.47 7.10
C CYS A 110 5.34 1.90 5.88
N ASN A 111 6.00 2.15 4.77
CA ASN A 111 5.38 2.63 3.55
C ASN A 111 5.96 1.94 2.31
N ASN A 112 5.39 2.23 1.13
CA ASN A 112 5.79 1.61 -0.13
C ASN A 112 7.28 1.84 -0.46
N ASP A 113 7.83 3.00 -0.09
CA ASP A 113 9.26 3.29 -0.32
C ASP A 113 10.17 2.43 0.55
N ASP A 114 9.74 2.07 1.75
CA ASP A 114 10.52 1.18 2.63
C ASP A 114 10.58 -0.24 2.05
N VAL A 115 9.48 -0.71 1.46
CA VAL A 115 9.42 -1.98 0.73
C VAL A 115 10.36 -1.96 -0.47
N ARG A 116 10.32 -0.90 -1.28
CA ARG A 116 11.21 -0.74 -2.45
C ARG A 116 12.68 -0.68 -2.06
N LYS A 117 13.02 0.05 -0.98
CA LYS A 117 14.39 0.10 -0.45
C LYS A 117 14.87 -1.28 -0.01
N THR A 118 14.00 -2.07 0.64
CA THR A 118 14.32 -3.43 1.04
C THR A 118 14.57 -4.33 -0.16
N LEU A 119 13.81 -4.18 -1.25
CA LEU A 119 14.00 -4.92 -2.50
C LEU A 119 15.14 -4.35 -3.38
N GLY A 120 15.64 -3.15 -3.09
CA GLY A 120 16.66 -2.47 -3.91
C GLY A 120 16.15 -2.03 -5.29
N VAL A 121 14.86 -1.70 -5.41
CA VAL A 121 14.23 -1.35 -6.70
C VAL A 121 13.63 0.06 -6.71
N ALA A 122 13.44 0.60 -7.92
CA ALA A 122 12.78 1.89 -8.11
C ALA A 122 11.25 1.76 -8.21
N SER A 123 10.54 2.88 -8.04
CA SER A 123 9.08 2.95 -8.18
C SER A 123 8.57 2.62 -9.59
N THR A 124 9.42 2.71 -10.60
CA THR A 124 9.11 2.28 -11.97
C THR A 124 9.15 0.77 -12.18
N VAL A 125 9.70 0.01 -11.23
CA VAL A 125 9.76 -1.46 -11.25
C VAL A 125 8.66 -2.06 -10.41
N VAL A 126 8.43 -1.50 -9.21
CA VAL A 126 7.36 -1.90 -8.29
C VAL A 126 6.51 -0.66 -8.02
N GLU A 127 5.35 -0.60 -8.64
CA GLU A 127 4.39 0.50 -8.52
C GLU A 127 3.65 0.43 -7.17
N ASP A 128 3.03 1.55 -6.75
CA ASP A 128 2.36 1.64 -5.44
C ASP A 128 1.19 0.67 -5.29
N ASP A 129 0.47 0.41 -6.38
CA ASP A 129 -0.68 -0.48 -6.41
C ASP A 129 -0.31 -1.98 -6.36
N MET A 130 0.97 -2.30 -6.59
CA MET A 130 1.50 -3.67 -6.44
C MET A 130 1.83 -4.01 -4.99
N ILE A 131 1.97 -3.02 -4.10
CA ILE A 131 2.40 -3.21 -2.71
C ILE A 131 1.18 -3.26 -1.79
N ASP A 132 0.96 -4.39 -1.16
CA ASP A 132 -0.12 -4.60 -0.17
C ASP A 132 0.45 -4.64 1.26
N ILE A 133 0.62 -3.45 1.87
CA ILE A 133 1.12 -3.34 3.25
C ILE A 133 0.13 -3.93 4.25
N TYR A 134 -1.18 -3.75 4.03
CA TYR A 134 -2.18 -4.33 4.93
C TYR A 134 -2.18 -5.87 4.88
N GLY A 135 -2.09 -6.45 3.68
CA GLY A 135 -1.92 -7.89 3.53
C GLY A 135 -0.63 -8.41 4.18
N ALA A 136 0.46 -7.63 4.10
CA ALA A 136 1.71 -7.95 4.76
C ALA A 136 1.59 -7.88 6.30
N TYR A 137 0.86 -6.89 6.83
CA TYR A 137 0.52 -6.81 8.26
C TYR A 137 -0.26 -8.06 8.72
N LEU A 138 -1.31 -8.45 8.00
CA LEU A 138 -2.07 -9.66 8.32
C LEU A 138 -1.20 -10.92 8.25
N LYS A 139 -0.30 -10.99 7.26
CA LYS A 139 0.65 -12.09 7.14
C LYS A 139 1.62 -12.12 8.32
N CYS A 140 2.23 -10.98 8.68
CA CYS A 140 3.09 -10.87 9.84
C CYS A 140 2.36 -11.30 11.13
N LYS A 141 1.13 -10.79 11.33
CA LYS A 141 0.26 -11.16 12.44
C LYS A 141 0.01 -12.67 12.52
N SER A 142 -0.17 -13.33 11.37
CA SER A 142 -0.40 -14.79 11.31
C SER A 142 0.84 -15.64 11.59
N LEU A 143 2.03 -15.07 11.61
CA LEU A 143 3.28 -15.75 11.89
C LEU A 143 3.66 -15.72 13.38
N LEU A 144 3.04 -14.84 14.16
CA LEU A 144 3.26 -14.74 15.61
C LEU A 144 2.42 -15.77 16.36
N ASP A 145 2.96 -16.33 17.44
CA ASP A 145 2.25 -17.24 18.34
C ASP A 145 1.07 -16.53 19.04
N GLU A 146 1.23 -15.23 19.34
CA GLU A 146 0.24 -14.38 19.99
C GLU A 146 -0.07 -13.16 19.08
N PRO A 147 -0.92 -13.35 18.03
CA PRO A 147 -1.19 -12.34 16.99
C PRO A 147 -1.71 -11.00 17.51
N GLU A 148 -2.42 -11.00 18.64
CA GLU A 148 -3.00 -9.81 19.27
C GLU A 148 -1.95 -8.82 19.80
N PHE A 149 -0.72 -9.27 20.06
CA PHE A 149 0.32 -8.37 20.55
C PHE A 149 0.92 -7.47 19.46
N LEU A 150 0.78 -7.83 18.18
CA LEU A 150 1.34 -7.00 17.10
C LEU A 150 0.80 -5.56 17.15
N ASP A 151 -0.49 -5.39 17.41
CA ASP A 151 -1.12 -4.07 17.49
C ASP A 151 -0.59 -3.26 18.70
N SER A 152 -0.33 -3.94 19.81
CA SER A 152 0.26 -3.31 20.99
C SER A 152 1.71 -2.89 20.76
N TYR A 153 2.49 -3.71 20.03
CA TYR A 153 3.88 -3.38 19.68
C TYR A 153 3.95 -2.17 18.74
N LEU A 154 3.07 -2.09 17.75
CA LEU A 154 3.01 -0.95 16.83
C LEU A 154 2.70 0.37 17.55
N THR A 155 1.94 0.33 18.67
CA THR A 155 1.56 1.52 19.45
C THR A 155 2.54 1.85 20.57
N ALA A 156 3.47 0.97 20.90
CA ALA A 156 4.37 1.14 22.04
C ALA A 156 5.31 2.34 21.92
N GLY A 157 5.68 2.72 20.67
CA GLY A 157 6.59 3.84 20.39
C GLY A 157 8.05 3.59 20.83
N ASP A 158 8.41 2.34 20.98
CA ASP A 158 9.71 1.85 21.43
C ASP A 158 10.43 1.01 20.35
N GLN A 159 11.42 0.23 20.77
CA GLN A 159 12.15 -0.67 19.88
C GLN A 159 11.24 -1.75 19.27
N LYS A 160 10.24 -2.26 20.01
CA LYS A 160 9.31 -3.26 19.49
C LYS A 160 8.48 -2.70 18.33
N ALA A 161 8.07 -1.44 18.39
CA ALA A 161 7.40 -0.78 17.27
C ALA A 161 8.28 -0.76 16.01
N SER A 162 9.57 -0.50 16.16
CA SER A 162 10.53 -0.52 15.04
C SER A 162 10.68 -1.94 14.46
N ILE A 163 10.82 -2.95 15.30
CA ILE A 163 10.92 -4.35 14.92
C ILE A 163 9.64 -4.80 14.18
N ALA A 164 8.46 -4.50 14.74
CA ALA A 164 7.17 -4.83 14.13
C ALA A 164 7.00 -4.17 12.74
N ASN A 165 7.34 -2.89 12.59
CA ASN A 165 7.29 -2.21 11.30
C ASN A 165 8.27 -2.81 10.29
N ARG A 166 9.47 -3.22 10.74
CA ARG A 166 10.45 -3.89 9.88
C ARG A 166 9.97 -5.26 9.43
N ALA A 167 9.38 -6.06 10.34
CA ALA A 167 8.80 -7.35 10.02
C ALA A 167 7.66 -7.23 8.98
N ILE A 168 6.75 -6.25 9.13
CA ILE A 168 5.71 -5.98 8.14
C ILE A 168 6.32 -5.59 6.78
N THR A 169 7.35 -4.74 6.77
CA THR A 169 8.05 -4.33 5.54
C THR A 169 8.66 -5.54 4.82
N ILE A 170 9.28 -6.46 5.55
CA ILE A 170 9.86 -7.68 4.98
C ILE A 170 8.76 -8.62 4.48
N CYS A 171 7.65 -8.79 5.22
CA CYS A 171 6.51 -9.56 4.74
C CYS A 171 5.97 -9.02 3.41
N ALA A 172 5.90 -7.68 3.25
CA ALA A 172 5.53 -7.07 1.99
C ALA A 172 6.56 -7.34 0.89
N ALA A 173 7.86 -7.22 1.19
CA ALA A 173 8.94 -7.50 0.24
C ALA A 173 8.94 -8.97 -0.21
N LEU A 174 8.74 -9.91 0.68
CA LEU A 174 8.69 -11.35 0.39
C LEU A 174 7.55 -11.73 -0.55
N SER A 175 6.46 -10.95 -0.61
CA SER A 175 5.36 -11.17 -1.56
C SER A 175 5.81 -11.06 -3.03
N PHE A 176 6.91 -10.36 -3.29
CA PHE A 176 7.50 -10.18 -4.63
C PHE A 176 8.46 -11.30 -5.06
N ARG A 177 8.71 -12.32 -4.23
CA ARG A 177 9.69 -13.37 -4.53
C ARG A 177 9.53 -13.99 -5.91
N SER A 178 8.31 -14.27 -6.34
CA SER A 178 8.04 -14.89 -7.64
C SER A 178 7.95 -13.89 -8.80
N SER A 179 7.57 -12.65 -8.53
CA SER A 179 7.30 -11.64 -9.56
C SER A 179 8.48 -10.72 -9.84
N LEU A 180 9.31 -10.41 -8.84
CA LEU A 180 10.41 -9.45 -8.98
C LEU A 180 11.39 -9.79 -10.12
N PRO A 181 11.80 -11.06 -10.33
CA PRO A 181 12.66 -11.41 -11.47
C PRO A 181 12.01 -11.18 -12.84
N LEU A 182 10.67 -11.11 -12.88
CA LEU A 182 9.91 -10.85 -14.11
C LEU A 182 9.71 -9.35 -14.35
N LEU A 183 9.66 -8.55 -13.28
CA LEU A 183 9.47 -7.09 -13.33
C LEU A 183 10.78 -6.36 -13.66
N THR A 184 11.93 -6.94 -13.32
CA THR A 184 13.23 -6.34 -13.61
C THR A 184 13.58 -6.48 -15.08
N PRO A 185 13.80 -5.37 -15.83
CA PRO A 185 14.06 -5.44 -17.26
C PRO A 185 15.35 -6.19 -17.53
N LYS A 186 15.25 -7.27 -18.29
CA LYS A 186 16.40 -7.90 -18.93
C LYS A 186 16.92 -6.95 -20.01
N ILE A 187 18.25 -6.79 -20.07
CA ILE A 187 19.03 -5.96 -20.98
C ILE A 187 18.27 -5.59 -22.28
N GLU A 188 17.88 -4.32 -22.43
CA GLU A 188 17.51 -3.79 -23.73
C GLU A 188 18.78 -3.53 -24.54
N SER A 189 19.03 -4.37 -25.53
CA SER A 189 20.05 -4.14 -26.55
C SER A 189 19.35 -3.69 -27.83
N ASP A 190 19.49 -2.42 -28.19
CA ASP A 190 19.05 -1.89 -29.47
C ASP A 190 20.12 -2.06 -30.61
N GLY A 191 21.13 -2.89 -30.37
CA GLY A 191 22.16 -3.22 -31.33
C GLY A 191 23.27 -2.16 -31.51
N VAL A 192 23.16 -1.00 -30.86
CA VAL A 192 24.13 0.10 -30.95
C VAL A 192 24.69 0.52 -29.59
N THR A 193 23.91 0.43 -28.53
CA THR A 193 24.34 0.74 -27.16
C THR A 193 23.80 -0.29 -26.20
N SER A 194 24.68 -1.08 -25.57
CA SER A 194 24.30 -1.91 -24.42
C SER A 194 24.43 -1.08 -23.14
N GLN A 195 23.34 -0.59 -22.60
CA GLN A 195 23.34 -0.10 -21.22
C GLN A 195 23.10 -1.29 -20.30
N THR A 196 24.16 -1.74 -19.66
CA THR A 196 24.07 -2.72 -18.56
C THR A 196 23.49 -2.01 -17.34
N ARG A 197 22.18 -2.00 -17.20
CA ARG A 197 21.56 -1.73 -15.91
C ARG A 197 21.76 -3.00 -15.07
N PHE A 198 22.09 -2.83 -13.78
CA PHE A 198 22.36 -3.90 -12.83
C PHE A 198 21.49 -5.12 -13.10
N THR A 199 22.06 -6.16 -13.67
CA THR A 199 21.39 -7.43 -13.89
C THR A 199 21.60 -8.28 -12.66
N MET A 200 20.67 -8.20 -11.71
CA MET A 200 20.57 -9.25 -10.71
C MET A 200 20.24 -10.57 -11.43
N THR A 201 21.00 -11.59 -11.14
CA THR A 201 20.71 -12.94 -11.62
C THR A 201 19.57 -13.53 -10.78
N VAL A 202 18.96 -14.62 -11.27
CA VAL A 202 17.95 -15.36 -10.47
C VAL A 202 18.54 -15.82 -9.12
N ASP A 203 19.83 -16.17 -9.12
CA ASP A 203 20.53 -16.58 -7.90
C ASP A 203 20.73 -15.41 -6.92
N ASP A 204 20.94 -14.19 -7.41
CA ASP A 204 21.03 -12.99 -6.55
C ASP A 204 19.67 -12.67 -5.92
N PHE A 205 18.57 -12.81 -6.68
CA PHE A 205 17.23 -12.68 -6.13
C PHE A 205 16.93 -13.73 -5.08
N ASN A 206 17.28 -14.99 -5.33
CA ASN A 206 17.09 -16.07 -4.36
C ASN A 206 17.84 -15.77 -3.05
N LYS A 207 19.11 -15.33 -3.13
CA LYS A 207 19.88 -14.96 -1.94
C LYS A 207 19.24 -13.80 -1.18
N LEU A 208 18.79 -12.74 -1.89
CA LEU A 208 18.10 -11.62 -1.25
C LEU A 208 16.88 -12.12 -0.46
N PHE A 209 16.05 -12.95 -1.08
CA PHE A 209 14.84 -13.44 -0.41
C PHE A 209 15.14 -14.43 0.72
N ASP A 210 16.17 -15.25 0.61
CA ASP A 210 16.62 -16.14 1.69
C ASP A 210 17.18 -15.34 2.88
N GLU A 211 17.91 -14.23 2.62
CA GLU A 211 18.37 -13.29 3.65
C GLU A 211 17.19 -12.58 4.33
N LEU A 212 16.18 -12.15 3.57
CA LEU A 212 14.98 -11.52 4.11
C LEU A 212 14.12 -12.49 4.95
N GLU A 213 14.02 -13.75 4.55
CA GLU A 213 13.36 -14.79 5.35
C GLU A 213 14.08 -15.01 6.68
N GLY A 214 15.41 -15.11 6.66
CA GLY A 214 16.20 -15.23 7.89
C GLY A 214 16.07 -14.00 8.80
N GLU A 215 16.12 -12.78 8.22
CA GLU A 215 15.88 -11.54 8.99
C GLU A 215 14.47 -11.53 9.60
N LEU A 216 13.44 -11.99 8.86
CA LEU A 216 12.07 -12.04 9.37
C LEU A 216 11.96 -13.00 10.57
N GLU A 217 12.55 -14.19 10.49
CA GLU A 217 12.57 -15.16 11.59
C GLU A 217 13.18 -14.54 12.86
N GLU A 218 14.35 -13.89 12.74
CA GLU A 218 15.00 -13.20 13.85
C GLU A 218 14.11 -12.10 14.46
N LEU A 219 13.43 -11.29 13.62
CA LEU A 219 12.56 -10.22 14.09
C LEU A 219 11.30 -10.76 14.80
N LEU A 220 10.75 -11.87 14.34
CA LEU A 220 9.59 -12.51 14.99
C LEU A 220 10.00 -13.08 16.35
N ASP A 221 11.15 -13.75 16.45
CA ASP A 221 11.70 -14.24 17.70
C ASP A 221 11.92 -13.08 18.71
N ASP A 222 12.44 -11.93 18.24
CA ASP A 222 12.63 -10.73 19.07
C ASP A 222 11.29 -10.12 19.55
N LEU A 223 10.21 -10.24 18.77
CA LEU A 223 8.88 -9.80 19.19
C LEU A 223 8.28 -10.74 20.23
N GLU A 224 8.50 -12.04 20.13
CA GLU A 224 7.98 -13.06 21.04
C GLU A 224 8.78 -13.17 22.33
N ASP A 225 10.07 -12.79 22.32
CA ASP A 225 10.89 -12.81 23.53
C ASP A 225 10.53 -11.67 24.48
N VAL A 226 9.67 -11.98 25.46
CA VAL A 226 9.16 -11.05 26.47
C VAL A 226 10.30 -10.49 27.36
N ASN A 227 11.47 -11.15 27.38
CA ASN A 227 12.55 -10.83 28.32
C ASN A 227 13.61 -9.84 27.78
N VAL A 228 13.60 -9.51 26.48
CA VAL A 228 14.63 -8.64 25.88
C VAL A 228 14.46 -7.18 26.26
N VAL A 229 13.27 -6.73 26.68
CA VAL A 229 12.98 -5.30 26.89
C VAL A 229 13.37 -4.80 28.28
N ASP A 230 13.45 -5.66 29.29
CA ASP A 230 13.80 -5.23 30.66
C ASP A 230 15.32 -5.18 30.94
N SER A 231 16.18 -5.60 30.02
CA SER A 231 17.64 -5.65 30.26
C SER A 231 18.46 -4.55 29.59
N TYR A 232 17.87 -3.71 28.76
CA TYR A 232 18.52 -2.46 28.39
C TYR A 232 18.22 -1.40 29.46
N ASP A 233 18.84 -1.63 30.62
CA ASP A 233 19.10 -0.62 31.61
C ASP A 233 19.54 0.66 30.90
N HIS A 234 19.02 1.78 31.35
CA HIS A 234 19.27 3.13 30.87
C HIS A 234 20.75 3.55 31.02
N ASP A 235 21.67 2.74 30.53
CA ASP A 235 23.07 3.06 30.52
C ASP A 235 23.52 3.61 29.15
N MET A 236 23.35 4.92 29.10
CA MET A 236 24.27 5.79 28.44
C MET A 236 24.40 5.74 26.91
N PHE A 237 23.63 6.51 26.24
CA PHE A 237 24.30 7.48 25.37
C PHE A 237 24.32 8.84 26.03
N ILE A 238 25.27 9.03 26.96
CA ILE A 238 25.82 10.36 27.21
C ILE A 238 26.54 10.73 25.91
N VAL A 239 25.83 11.45 25.04
CA VAL A 239 26.49 12.27 24.02
C VAL A 239 27.28 13.30 24.81
N GLY A 240 28.56 13.01 25.02
CA GLY A 240 29.48 13.95 25.57
C GLY A 240 29.40 15.23 24.74
N ASN A 241 29.03 16.33 25.37
CA ASN A 241 29.17 17.65 24.80
C ASN A 241 30.63 17.78 24.29
N LEU A 242 30.80 17.67 22.98
CA LEU A 242 31.94 18.19 22.29
C LEU A 242 31.90 19.72 22.47
N THR A 243 32.39 20.21 23.58
CA THR A 243 32.77 21.60 23.69
C THR A 243 33.95 21.81 22.74
N ASP A 244 33.65 22.44 21.61
CA ASP A 244 34.65 23.01 20.73
C ASP A 244 35.54 23.98 21.53
N THR A 245 36.71 23.52 21.91
CA THR A 245 37.79 24.39 22.31
C THR A 245 38.60 24.78 21.06
N PHE A 246 38.06 25.69 20.28
CA PHE A 246 38.84 26.45 19.31
C PHE A 246 38.70 27.93 19.64
N THR A 247 39.51 28.39 20.61
CA THR A 247 39.92 29.79 20.73
C THR A 247 41.40 29.80 20.90
N GLY A 248 42.11 29.85 19.76
CA GLY A 248 43.46 30.32 19.68
C GLY A 248 43.46 31.83 19.56
N SER A 249 44.08 32.49 20.47
CA SER A 249 44.49 33.88 20.37
C SER A 249 45.68 34.07 19.50
#